data_36a44e2bcdf24eaef4d17ffc752ff356
#
_entry.id   36a44e2bcdf24eaef4d17ffc752ff356
#
_cell.length_a   1.000
_cell.length_b   1.000
_cell.length_c   1.000
_cell.angle_alpha   90.00
_cell.angle_beta   90.00
_cell.angle_gamma   90.00
#
_symmetry.space_group_name_H-M   'P 1'
#
loop_
_entity.id
_entity.type
_entity.pdbx_description
1 polymer ?
#
loop_
_entity_poly.entity_id
_entity_poly.type
_entity_poly.pdbx_seq_one_letter_code
_entity_poly.pdbx_strand_id
1 'polypeptide(L)'
;MKVQKYEISRTIDKLKSIVQKNDQFPALGGILVKDGYLIASNTEMTMQLKLEASKGSCFIIPMKAFDVIKNLPDGEVIIDADGKNIVTIKTKAIKNKYQSYPPEEFSFDITEDLDAPEVVINGKRMMEAIGHVIYAAADSSSATQMMGVYFEGGENKIKLVALDGHVVAVDSIPTDGIADMKLIVPKTVAKKLVSMGIIDDVAITYTKNRAVFKSKEYTIYTRLIEGKYFDYNRFFMAGKMKTYVSRPELVAAMTRAKMCTEEKKPAVFEMNEDQLNIRIADRLTDYQEEVKLRDPLPEPLKIGFDSKLVLETLKAFTCENIAMNFSGPKMPAVVEAEDSDMKAIVLPVMIREE
;
A
#
# COMPACT_ATOMS: atom_id res chain seq x y z
N MET A 1 -15.70 17.05 -24.62
CA MET A 1 -15.99 15.60 -24.60
C MET A 1 -17.41 15.32 -24.12
N LYS A 2 -18.01 14.21 -24.57
CA LYS A 2 -19.31 13.71 -24.09
C LYS A 2 -19.07 12.35 -23.44
N VAL A 3 -19.55 12.17 -22.21
CA VAL A 3 -19.25 10.98 -21.40
C VAL A 3 -20.43 10.67 -20.48
N GLN A 4 -20.60 9.40 -20.13
CA GLN A 4 -21.58 9.03 -19.10
C GLN A 4 -21.07 9.45 -17.70
N LYS A 5 -21.97 9.95 -16.86
CA LYS A 5 -21.64 10.43 -15.51
C LYS A 5 -20.90 9.36 -14.69
N TYR A 6 -21.33 8.10 -14.76
CA TYR A 6 -20.70 7.01 -14.00
C TYR A 6 -19.23 6.76 -14.43
N GLU A 7 -18.94 6.89 -15.74
CA GLU A 7 -17.58 6.67 -16.27
C GLU A 7 -16.61 7.76 -15.79
N ILE A 8 -17.00 9.04 -15.96
CA ILE A 8 -16.15 10.16 -15.54
C ILE A 8 -15.99 10.21 -14.02
N SER A 9 -17.05 9.93 -13.24
CA SER A 9 -16.99 9.89 -11.78
C SER A 9 -16.06 8.79 -11.29
N ARG A 10 -16.17 7.57 -11.83
CA ARG A 10 -15.30 6.44 -11.51
C ARG A 10 -13.84 6.76 -11.81
N THR A 11 -13.58 7.38 -12.95
CA THR A 11 -12.21 7.74 -13.37
C THR A 11 -11.63 8.82 -12.46
N ILE A 12 -12.41 9.86 -12.13
CA ILE A 12 -11.99 10.90 -11.18
C ILE A 12 -11.74 10.30 -9.79
N ASP A 13 -12.60 9.41 -9.29
CA ASP A 13 -12.41 8.77 -7.98
C ASP A 13 -11.11 7.97 -7.89
N LYS A 14 -10.71 7.35 -8.99
CA LYS A 14 -9.41 6.67 -9.08
C LYS A 14 -8.21 7.65 -9.09
N LEU A 15 -8.34 8.84 -9.65
CA LEU A 15 -7.25 9.80 -9.82
C LEU A 15 -7.16 10.85 -8.71
N LYS A 16 -8.26 11.24 -8.08
CA LYS A 16 -8.32 12.38 -7.15
C LYS A 16 -7.37 12.30 -5.97
N SER A 17 -6.98 11.09 -5.53
CA SER A 17 -6.03 10.91 -4.43
C SER A 17 -4.59 11.33 -4.77
N ILE A 18 -4.27 11.46 -6.06
CA ILE A 18 -2.98 11.94 -6.56
C ILE A 18 -2.98 13.47 -6.66
N VAL A 19 -4.14 14.04 -6.97
CA VAL A 19 -4.29 15.49 -7.15
C VAL A 19 -4.11 16.22 -5.82
N GLN A 20 -3.14 17.13 -5.75
CA GLN A 20 -2.84 17.93 -4.57
C GLN A 20 -2.66 19.40 -4.98
N LYS A 21 -3.02 20.32 -4.07
CA LYS A 21 -2.65 21.73 -4.25
C LYS A 21 -1.14 21.85 -4.20
N ASN A 22 -0.58 22.47 -5.20
CA ASN A 22 0.85 22.72 -5.30
C ASN A 22 1.06 24.19 -5.74
N ASP A 23 1.71 24.98 -4.90
CA ASP A 23 1.90 26.41 -5.18
C ASP A 23 2.95 26.64 -6.29
N GLN A 24 3.89 25.71 -6.48
CA GLN A 24 4.89 25.77 -7.55
C GLN A 24 4.31 25.32 -8.90
N PHE A 25 3.39 24.38 -8.89
CA PHE A 25 2.75 23.81 -10.08
C PHE A 25 1.22 23.78 -9.91
N PRO A 26 0.54 24.95 -9.96
CA PRO A 26 -0.88 25.05 -9.65
C PRO A 26 -1.77 24.20 -10.58
N ALA A 27 -1.32 23.96 -11.82
CA ALA A 27 -2.01 23.13 -12.80
C ALA A 27 -2.16 21.66 -12.34
N LEU A 28 -1.26 21.14 -11.49
CA LEU A 28 -1.36 19.81 -10.89
C LEU A 28 -2.50 19.70 -9.87
N GLY A 29 -3.13 20.81 -9.50
CA GLY A 29 -4.37 20.86 -8.72
C GLY A 29 -5.62 20.45 -9.51
N GLY A 30 -5.47 19.78 -10.65
CA GLY A 30 -6.53 19.26 -11.49
C GLY A 30 -6.17 17.94 -12.15
N ILE A 31 -7.05 17.44 -13.01
CA ILE A 31 -6.85 16.27 -13.85
C ILE A 31 -6.77 16.75 -15.30
N LEU A 32 -5.65 16.47 -15.96
CA LEU A 32 -5.46 16.74 -17.38
C LEU A 32 -6.27 15.72 -18.20
N VAL A 33 -7.12 16.20 -19.08
CA VAL A 33 -7.79 15.43 -20.12
C VAL A 33 -6.99 15.60 -21.40
N LYS A 34 -6.45 14.53 -21.98
CA LYS A 34 -5.64 14.60 -23.19
C LYS A 34 -5.75 13.32 -24.01
N ASP A 35 -6.23 13.45 -25.26
CA ASP A 35 -6.19 12.41 -26.31
C ASP A 35 -6.62 11.01 -25.90
N GLY A 36 -7.73 10.87 -25.17
CA GLY A 36 -8.26 9.57 -24.74
C GLY A 36 -7.80 9.15 -23.37
N TYR A 37 -7.09 10.02 -22.63
CA TYR A 37 -6.62 9.77 -21.27
C TYR A 37 -7.03 10.86 -20.30
N LEU A 38 -7.25 10.47 -19.05
CA LEU A 38 -7.27 11.33 -17.89
C LEU A 38 -5.98 11.12 -17.11
N ILE A 39 -5.28 12.21 -16.81
CA ILE A 39 -3.93 12.18 -16.23
C ILE A 39 -3.94 12.99 -14.94
N ALA A 40 -3.49 12.37 -13.84
CA ALA A 40 -3.19 13.05 -12.59
C ALA A 40 -1.71 12.90 -12.28
N SER A 41 -1.09 13.93 -11.76
CA SER A 41 0.32 13.93 -11.40
C SER A 41 0.58 14.68 -10.11
N ASN A 42 1.61 14.26 -9.40
CA ASN A 42 2.24 14.98 -8.30
C ASN A 42 3.76 14.85 -8.44
N THR A 43 4.53 15.26 -7.44
CA THR A 43 6.00 15.22 -7.53
C THR A 43 6.59 13.81 -7.49
N GLU A 44 5.82 12.80 -7.10
CA GLU A 44 6.28 11.41 -6.92
C GLU A 44 5.81 10.49 -8.04
N MET A 45 4.56 10.69 -8.52
CA MET A 45 3.95 9.80 -9.51
C MET A 45 3.08 10.55 -10.51
N THR A 46 2.94 9.97 -11.69
CA THR A 46 1.93 10.32 -12.69
C THR A 46 1.09 9.08 -13.00
N MET A 47 -0.22 9.24 -13.04
CA MET A 47 -1.14 8.16 -13.40
C MET A 47 -2.01 8.57 -14.57
N GLN A 48 -2.07 7.67 -15.55
CA GLN A 48 -2.96 7.78 -16.72
C GLN A 48 -4.04 6.73 -16.66
N LEU A 49 -5.28 7.14 -16.89
CA LEU A 49 -6.43 6.26 -17.08
C LEU A 49 -7.01 6.47 -18.45
N LYS A 50 -7.29 5.39 -19.14
CA LYS A 50 -7.90 5.43 -20.47
C LYS A 50 -9.38 5.82 -20.36
N LEU A 51 -9.80 6.81 -21.14
CA LEU A 51 -11.18 7.22 -21.30
C LEU A 51 -11.44 7.63 -22.76
N GLU A 52 -11.92 6.69 -23.55
CA GLU A 52 -12.10 6.86 -25.01
C GLU A 52 -12.94 8.11 -25.38
N ALA A 53 -13.92 8.45 -24.53
CA ALA A 53 -14.75 9.63 -24.70
C ALA A 53 -13.98 10.97 -24.67
N SER A 54 -12.73 10.96 -24.24
CA SER A 54 -11.87 12.15 -24.17
C SER A 54 -10.96 12.34 -25.37
N LYS A 55 -11.02 11.48 -26.40
CA LYS A 55 -10.24 11.64 -27.64
C LYS A 55 -10.44 13.00 -28.27
N GLY A 56 -9.36 13.63 -28.72
CA GLY A 56 -9.36 14.96 -29.31
C GLY A 56 -9.67 16.10 -28.34
N SER A 57 -9.72 15.83 -27.04
CA SER A 57 -9.89 16.83 -26.00
C SER A 57 -8.54 17.14 -25.32
N CYS A 58 -8.31 18.42 -24.97
CA CYS A 58 -7.13 18.86 -24.23
C CYS A 58 -7.50 20.00 -23.29
N PHE A 59 -7.68 19.71 -21.99
CA PHE A 59 -7.98 20.69 -20.95
C PHE A 59 -7.78 20.09 -19.55
N ILE A 60 -7.76 20.93 -18.51
CA ILE A 60 -7.63 20.48 -17.13
C ILE A 60 -8.95 20.62 -16.39
N ILE A 61 -9.47 19.53 -15.81
CA ILE A 61 -10.60 19.55 -14.88
C ILE A 61 -10.07 19.94 -13.50
N PRO A 62 -10.41 21.14 -12.97
CA PRO A 62 -9.89 21.58 -11.68
C PRO A 62 -10.52 20.78 -10.53
N MET A 63 -9.77 20.60 -9.43
CA MET A 63 -10.21 19.84 -8.24
C MET A 63 -11.59 20.27 -7.72
N LYS A 64 -11.89 21.57 -7.77
CA LYS A 64 -13.20 22.11 -7.33
C LYS A 64 -14.39 21.55 -8.09
N ALA A 65 -14.16 20.97 -9.29
CA ALA A 65 -15.20 20.37 -10.12
C ALA A 65 -15.50 18.91 -9.77
N PHE A 66 -14.61 18.22 -9.05
CA PHE A 66 -14.72 16.76 -8.82
C PHE A 66 -16.00 16.39 -8.07
N ASP A 67 -16.28 17.07 -6.95
CA ASP A 67 -17.47 16.78 -6.15
C ASP A 67 -18.77 17.15 -6.89
N VAL A 68 -18.74 18.19 -7.72
CA VAL A 68 -19.88 18.54 -8.55
C VAL A 68 -20.15 17.45 -9.59
N ILE A 69 -19.12 16.98 -10.31
CA ILE A 69 -19.26 15.87 -11.29
C ILE A 69 -19.81 14.61 -10.59
N LYS A 70 -19.32 14.30 -9.40
CA LYS A 70 -19.77 13.13 -8.61
C LYS A 70 -21.26 13.21 -8.25
N ASN A 71 -21.76 14.41 -7.97
CA ASN A 71 -23.14 14.64 -7.54
C ASN A 71 -24.10 15.05 -8.68
N LEU A 72 -23.66 14.99 -9.95
CA LEU A 72 -24.56 15.19 -11.09
C LEU A 72 -25.59 14.04 -11.16
N PRO A 73 -26.78 14.31 -11.72
CA PRO A 73 -27.71 13.24 -12.06
C PRO A 73 -27.12 12.26 -13.06
N ASP A 74 -27.58 11.01 -13.01
CA ASP A 74 -27.18 10.01 -13.99
C ASP A 74 -27.53 10.41 -15.41
N GLY A 75 -26.69 10.04 -16.37
CA GLY A 75 -26.87 10.35 -17.79
C GLY A 75 -25.61 10.95 -18.43
N GLU A 76 -25.81 11.55 -19.59
CA GLU A 76 -24.77 12.19 -20.38
C GLU A 76 -24.31 13.52 -19.75
N VAL A 77 -23.00 13.68 -19.64
CA VAL A 77 -22.31 14.88 -19.19
C VAL A 77 -21.43 15.40 -20.33
N ILE A 78 -21.54 16.67 -20.65
CA ILE A 78 -20.67 17.35 -21.59
C ILE A 78 -19.68 18.18 -20.81
N ILE A 79 -18.40 17.95 -21.03
CA ILE A 79 -17.30 18.72 -20.43
C ILE A 79 -16.46 19.29 -21.56
N ASP A 80 -16.28 20.60 -21.55
CA ASP A 80 -15.59 21.34 -22.60
C ASP A 80 -14.83 22.53 -22.01
N ALA A 81 -13.78 22.99 -22.67
CA ALA A 81 -13.02 24.16 -22.28
C ALA A 81 -12.91 25.15 -23.45
N ASP A 82 -12.99 26.42 -23.16
CA ASP A 82 -12.79 27.49 -24.12
C ASP A 82 -11.32 27.95 -24.20
N GLY A 83 -11.03 28.84 -25.17
CA GLY A 83 -9.69 29.40 -25.34
C GLY A 83 -9.18 30.28 -24.18
N LYS A 84 -10.00 30.49 -23.15
CA LYS A 84 -9.61 31.17 -21.88
C LYS A 84 -9.45 30.17 -20.72
N ASN A 85 -9.40 28.88 -21.01
CA ASN A 85 -9.31 27.80 -20.04
C ASN A 85 -10.49 27.75 -19.05
N ILE A 86 -11.67 28.21 -19.47
CA ILE A 86 -12.91 28.08 -18.69
C ILE A 86 -13.54 26.73 -19.02
N VAL A 87 -13.44 25.80 -18.07
CA VAL A 87 -14.05 24.47 -18.17
C VAL A 87 -15.55 24.59 -17.87
N THR A 88 -16.38 24.16 -18.81
CA THR A 88 -17.83 24.13 -18.68
C THR A 88 -18.31 22.68 -18.56
N ILE A 89 -19.05 22.38 -17.51
CA ILE A 89 -19.71 21.11 -17.25
C ILE A 89 -21.20 21.27 -17.43
N LYS A 90 -21.82 20.49 -18.33
CA LYS A 90 -23.22 20.59 -18.68
C LYS A 90 -23.92 19.24 -18.62
N THR A 91 -25.17 19.28 -18.14
CA THR A 91 -26.20 18.24 -18.36
C THR A 91 -27.42 18.89 -19.01
N LYS A 92 -28.52 18.17 -19.15
CA LYS A 92 -29.77 18.75 -19.68
C LYS A 92 -30.24 19.96 -18.87
N ALA A 93 -30.07 19.97 -17.55
CA ALA A 93 -30.61 20.99 -16.65
C ALA A 93 -29.54 21.80 -15.89
N ILE A 94 -28.27 21.35 -15.89
CA ILE A 94 -27.23 21.94 -15.07
C ILE A 94 -26.12 22.46 -15.97
N LYS A 95 -25.60 23.67 -15.65
CA LYS A 95 -24.41 24.23 -16.29
C LYS A 95 -23.53 24.91 -15.26
N ASN A 96 -22.30 24.41 -15.10
CA ASN A 96 -21.29 24.98 -14.23
C ASN A 96 -20.06 25.40 -15.06
N LYS A 97 -19.39 26.45 -14.61
CA LYS A 97 -18.13 26.94 -15.19
C LYS A 97 -17.07 27.09 -14.15
N TYR A 98 -15.83 26.68 -14.49
CA TYR A 98 -14.68 26.75 -13.63
C TYR A 98 -13.50 27.37 -14.38
N GLN A 99 -12.84 28.34 -13.79
CA GLN A 99 -11.52 28.77 -14.27
C GLN A 99 -10.51 27.62 -14.01
N SER A 100 -9.74 27.31 -15.02
CA SER A 100 -8.69 26.31 -14.96
C SER A 100 -7.36 26.88 -15.46
N TYR A 101 -6.35 26.04 -15.57
CA TYR A 101 -5.03 26.38 -16.07
C TYR A 101 -4.84 25.89 -17.51
N PRO A 102 -3.93 26.50 -18.29
CA PRO A 102 -3.56 26.00 -19.59
C PRO A 102 -3.01 24.56 -19.49
N PRO A 103 -3.39 23.64 -20.38
CA PRO A 103 -2.86 22.26 -20.41
C PRO A 103 -1.33 22.19 -20.48
N GLU A 104 -0.70 23.17 -21.08
CA GLU A 104 0.77 23.28 -21.24
C GLU A 104 1.49 23.50 -19.90
N GLU A 105 0.81 24.04 -18.91
CA GLU A 105 1.36 24.23 -17.55
C GLU A 105 1.28 22.96 -16.71
N PHE A 106 0.59 21.91 -17.19
CA PHE A 106 0.51 20.63 -16.48
C PHE A 106 1.83 19.87 -16.64
N SER A 107 2.69 20.00 -15.62
CA SER A 107 3.98 19.32 -15.58
C SER A 107 3.81 17.86 -15.18
N PHE A 108 4.20 16.95 -16.05
CA PHE A 108 4.17 15.50 -15.76
C PHE A 108 5.25 14.79 -16.55
N ASP A 109 5.68 13.66 -16.01
CA ASP A 109 6.71 12.83 -16.63
C ASP A 109 6.08 11.47 -16.99
N ILE A 110 6.04 11.19 -18.30
CA ILE A 110 5.56 9.94 -18.88
C ILE A 110 6.62 9.32 -19.81
N THR A 111 7.90 9.64 -19.56
CA THR A 111 8.99 9.10 -20.37
C THR A 111 9.10 7.60 -20.14
N GLU A 112 8.89 6.83 -21.19
CA GLU A 112 9.18 5.39 -21.23
C GLU A 112 10.57 5.22 -21.88
N ASP A 113 11.42 4.42 -21.25
CA ASP A 113 12.67 3.95 -21.85
C ASP A 113 12.36 2.63 -22.55
N LEU A 114 12.39 2.66 -23.89
CA LEU A 114 12.04 1.50 -24.72
C LEU A 114 13.07 0.36 -24.62
N ASP A 115 14.27 0.64 -24.16
CA ASP A 115 15.34 -0.35 -23.96
C ASP A 115 15.38 -0.88 -22.52
N ALA A 116 14.51 -0.35 -21.63
CA ALA A 116 14.45 -0.79 -20.24
C ALA A 116 13.90 -2.22 -20.12
N PRO A 117 14.41 -3.02 -19.16
CA PRO A 117 13.89 -4.35 -18.91
C PRO A 117 12.42 -4.30 -18.50
N GLU A 118 11.64 -5.27 -18.97
CA GLU A 118 10.24 -5.44 -18.65
C GLU A 118 9.99 -6.79 -17.98
N VAL A 119 9.19 -6.81 -16.94
CA VAL A 119 8.72 -8.01 -16.26
C VAL A 119 7.20 -7.96 -16.16
N VAL A 120 6.54 -9.03 -16.60
CA VAL A 120 5.08 -9.16 -16.50
C VAL A 120 4.73 -10.04 -15.32
N ILE A 121 3.84 -9.56 -14.46
CA ILE A 121 3.40 -10.26 -13.26
C ILE A 121 1.88 -10.24 -13.11
N ASN A 122 1.34 -11.22 -12.41
CA ASN A 122 -0.08 -11.25 -12.08
C ASN A 122 -0.44 -10.08 -11.16
N GLY A 123 -1.30 -9.18 -11.62
CA GLY A 123 -1.64 -7.95 -10.92
C GLY A 123 -2.38 -8.19 -9.61
N LYS A 124 -3.27 -9.21 -9.54
CA LYS A 124 -3.96 -9.57 -8.29
C LYS A 124 -2.94 -10.01 -7.23
N ARG A 125 -2.02 -10.91 -7.59
CA ARG A 125 -0.99 -11.39 -6.66
C ARG A 125 -0.03 -10.27 -6.23
N MET A 126 0.28 -9.34 -7.16
CA MET A 126 1.09 -8.15 -6.84
C MET A 126 0.42 -7.30 -5.76
N MET A 127 -0.88 -7.03 -5.90
CA MET A 127 -1.61 -6.20 -4.91
C MET A 127 -1.70 -6.89 -3.55
N GLU A 128 -1.97 -8.21 -3.53
CA GLU A 128 -1.98 -8.99 -2.31
C GLU A 128 -0.62 -8.92 -1.61
N ALA A 129 0.48 -9.17 -2.34
CA ALA A 129 1.83 -9.13 -1.80
C ALA A 129 2.22 -7.73 -1.29
N ILE A 130 1.88 -6.66 -2.02
CA ILE A 130 2.08 -5.29 -1.53
C ILE A 130 1.25 -5.06 -0.27
N GLY A 131 -0.02 -5.47 -0.26
CA GLY A 131 -0.92 -5.35 0.90
C GLY A 131 -0.38 -6.04 2.15
N HIS A 132 0.25 -7.21 1.97
CA HIS A 132 0.85 -8.00 3.04
C HIS A 132 2.08 -7.33 3.69
N VAL A 133 2.81 -6.48 2.97
CA VAL A 133 4.07 -5.90 3.50
C VAL A 133 3.99 -4.40 3.77
N ILE A 134 3.09 -3.66 3.13
CA ILE A 134 3.10 -2.19 3.10
C ILE A 134 2.95 -1.53 4.49
N TYR A 135 2.30 -2.20 5.45
CA TYR A 135 2.15 -1.71 6.81
C TYR A 135 3.51 -1.54 7.50
N ALA A 136 4.48 -2.39 7.14
CA ALA A 136 5.83 -2.37 7.69
C ALA A 136 6.72 -1.26 7.12
N ALA A 137 6.33 -0.58 6.04
CA ALA A 137 7.08 0.56 5.55
C ALA A 137 6.89 1.78 6.45
N ALA A 138 7.98 2.50 6.75
CA ALA A 138 7.93 3.71 7.57
C ALA A 138 7.12 4.84 6.91
N ASP A 139 6.39 5.63 7.71
CA ASP A 139 5.73 6.85 7.22
C ASP A 139 6.72 8.04 7.16
N SER A 140 7.76 8.03 8.00
CA SER A 140 8.87 8.97 7.99
C SER A 140 10.12 8.30 8.54
N SER A 141 11.26 8.54 7.92
CA SER A 141 12.56 8.02 8.37
C SER A 141 13.70 8.86 7.80
N SER A 142 14.81 8.98 8.54
CA SER A 142 16.08 9.51 8.01
C SER A 142 16.70 8.57 6.97
N ALA A 143 16.45 7.28 7.09
CA ALA A 143 16.78 6.28 6.08
C ALA A 143 15.61 6.14 5.10
N THR A 144 15.63 6.92 4.02
CA THR A 144 14.53 7.03 3.05
C THR A 144 14.11 5.68 2.45
N GLN A 145 15.03 4.71 2.37
CA GLN A 145 14.76 3.35 1.88
C GLN A 145 13.67 2.64 2.68
N MET A 146 13.50 2.97 3.98
CA MET A 146 12.43 2.41 4.82
C MET A 146 11.04 2.94 4.44
N MET A 147 10.97 4.05 3.69
CA MET A 147 9.71 4.67 3.28
C MET A 147 9.12 4.06 2.00
N GLY A 148 9.62 2.91 1.57
CA GLY A 148 9.18 2.21 0.38
C GLY A 148 9.03 0.71 0.56
N VAL A 149 8.41 0.08 -0.45
CA VAL A 149 8.37 -1.36 -0.62
C VAL A 149 9.49 -1.75 -1.58
N TYR A 150 10.37 -2.63 -1.14
CA TYR A 150 11.47 -3.15 -1.94
C TYR A 150 11.02 -4.36 -2.73
N PHE A 151 11.20 -4.30 -4.04
CA PHE A 151 11.00 -5.39 -4.98
C PHE A 151 12.36 -5.99 -5.31
N GLU A 152 12.59 -7.21 -4.90
CA GLU A 152 13.83 -7.96 -5.15
C GLU A 152 13.53 -9.13 -6.08
N GLY A 153 13.92 -8.99 -7.32
CA GLY A 153 13.85 -10.06 -8.30
C GLY A 153 14.84 -11.17 -8.01
N GLY A 154 14.46 -12.36 -8.36
CA GLY A 154 15.26 -13.58 -8.23
C GLY A 154 14.83 -14.63 -9.24
N GLU A 155 15.26 -15.85 -9.05
CA GLU A 155 14.86 -16.98 -9.86
C GLU A 155 13.41 -17.38 -9.51
N ASN A 156 12.53 -17.31 -10.52
CA ASN A 156 11.11 -17.69 -10.46
C ASN A 156 10.25 -16.95 -9.43
N LYS A 157 10.76 -15.86 -8.84
CA LYS A 157 9.97 -15.01 -7.93
C LYS A 157 10.52 -13.62 -7.74
N ILE A 158 9.64 -12.69 -7.42
CA ILE A 158 9.96 -11.36 -6.91
C ILE A 158 9.55 -11.32 -5.45
N LYS A 159 10.50 -11.05 -4.55
CA LYS A 159 10.22 -10.80 -3.14
C LYS A 159 9.83 -9.34 -2.95
N LEU A 160 8.81 -9.10 -2.15
CA LEU A 160 8.43 -7.79 -1.67
C LEU A 160 8.79 -7.67 -0.21
N VAL A 161 9.48 -6.60 0.14
CA VAL A 161 9.97 -6.39 1.50
C VAL A 161 9.65 -4.96 1.94
N ALA A 162 9.19 -4.81 3.17
CA ALA A 162 9.11 -3.52 3.84
C ALA A 162 9.59 -3.64 5.29
N LEU A 163 10.15 -2.55 5.83
CA LEU A 163 10.61 -2.48 7.21
C LEU A 163 10.65 -1.03 7.72
N ASP A 164 10.53 -0.86 9.04
CA ASP A 164 10.60 0.47 9.70
C ASP A 164 11.59 0.50 10.89
N GLY A 165 12.33 -0.59 11.12
CA GLY A 165 13.24 -0.75 12.26
C GLY A 165 12.60 -1.47 13.46
N HIS A 166 11.28 -1.66 13.50
CA HIS A 166 10.55 -2.43 14.52
C HIS A 166 9.88 -3.67 13.96
N VAL A 167 9.61 -3.66 12.67
CA VAL A 167 8.98 -4.75 11.93
C VAL A 167 9.67 -4.94 10.59
N VAL A 168 9.70 -6.18 10.13
CA VAL A 168 10.06 -6.54 8.75
C VAL A 168 8.96 -7.45 8.23
N ALA A 169 8.44 -7.16 7.05
CA ALA A 169 7.47 -8.03 6.38
C ALA A 169 8.00 -8.43 5.00
N VAL A 170 7.81 -9.69 4.64
CA VAL A 170 8.25 -10.27 3.36
C VAL A 170 7.12 -11.12 2.80
N ASP A 171 6.87 -10.95 1.51
CA ASP A 171 6.03 -11.85 0.72
C ASP A 171 6.68 -12.03 -0.66
N SER A 172 6.17 -12.93 -1.50
CA SER A 172 6.72 -13.19 -2.82
C SER A 172 5.64 -13.34 -3.90
N ILE A 173 5.99 -12.93 -5.11
CA ILE A 173 5.18 -13.09 -6.32
C ILE A 173 5.89 -14.09 -7.21
N PRO A 174 5.25 -15.22 -7.59
CA PRO A 174 5.80 -16.11 -8.58
C PRO A 174 5.98 -15.43 -9.94
N THR A 175 7.06 -15.74 -10.63
CA THR A 175 7.36 -15.25 -11.99
C THR A 175 7.93 -16.36 -12.86
N ASP A 176 7.81 -16.22 -14.17
CA ASP A 176 8.46 -17.11 -15.12
C ASP A 176 9.87 -16.60 -15.42
N GLY A 177 10.89 -17.29 -14.89
CA GLY A 177 12.29 -17.00 -15.13
C GLY A 177 12.95 -16.03 -14.13
N ILE A 178 14.08 -15.48 -14.54
CA ILE A 178 14.93 -14.64 -13.69
C ILE A 178 14.55 -13.17 -13.89
N ALA A 179 14.28 -12.49 -12.81
CA ALA A 179 14.13 -11.04 -12.80
C ALA A 179 15.32 -10.42 -12.02
N ASP A 180 16.23 -9.73 -12.70
CA ASP A 180 17.25 -8.91 -12.01
C ASP A 180 16.69 -7.54 -11.68
N MET A 181 15.77 -7.53 -10.70
CA MET A 181 15.02 -6.35 -10.29
C MET A 181 15.41 -5.95 -8.86
N LYS A 182 15.72 -4.67 -8.65
CA LYS A 182 16.00 -4.10 -7.32
C LYS A 182 15.41 -2.70 -7.26
N LEU A 183 14.13 -2.61 -6.92
CA LEU A 183 13.37 -1.37 -6.94
C LEU A 183 12.86 -1.05 -5.52
N ILE A 184 13.02 0.20 -5.08
CA ILE A 184 12.36 0.68 -3.87
C ILE A 184 11.22 1.61 -4.30
N VAL A 185 10.01 1.07 -4.31
CA VAL A 185 8.79 1.78 -4.71
C VAL A 185 8.27 2.59 -3.52
N PRO A 186 8.07 3.91 -3.64
CA PRO A 186 7.55 4.72 -2.54
C PRO A 186 6.24 4.17 -1.96
N LYS A 187 6.09 4.27 -0.63
CA LYS A 187 4.89 3.78 0.09
C LYS A 187 3.58 4.36 -0.47
N THR A 188 3.59 5.62 -0.87
CA THR A 188 2.45 6.32 -1.49
C THR A 188 2.03 5.67 -2.81
N VAL A 189 3.01 5.30 -3.65
CA VAL A 189 2.78 4.60 -4.92
C VAL A 189 2.29 3.18 -4.68
N ALA A 190 2.92 2.45 -3.76
CA ALA A 190 2.52 1.10 -3.38
C ALA A 190 1.07 1.06 -2.85
N LYS A 191 0.68 2.03 -1.99
CA LYS A 191 -0.72 2.22 -1.55
C LYS A 191 -1.65 2.48 -2.73
N LYS A 192 -1.20 3.27 -3.71
CA LYS A 192 -1.99 3.57 -4.90
C LYS A 192 -2.22 2.31 -5.74
N LEU A 193 -1.18 1.52 -5.99
CA LEU A 193 -1.30 0.24 -6.71
C LEU A 193 -2.34 -0.67 -6.05
N VAL A 194 -2.27 -0.87 -4.73
CA VAL A 194 -3.27 -1.68 -3.98
C VAL A 194 -4.69 -1.12 -4.15
N SER A 195 -4.86 0.21 -4.08
CA SER A 195 -6.18 0.85 -4.17
C SER A 195 -6.83 0.74 -5.55
N MET A 196 -6.08 0.35 -6.58
CA MET A 196 -6.59 0.24 -7.96
C MET A 196 -7.45 -0.99 -8.20
N GLY A 197 -7.33 -2.03 -7.38
CA GLY A 197 -8.11 -3.25 -7.55
C GLY A 197 -7.79 -4.00 -8.86
N ILE A 198 -6.50 -4.16 -9.16
CA ILE A 198 -6.00 -4.77 -10.41
C ILE A 198 -6.24 -6.26 -10.41
N ILE A 199 -6.84 -6.76 -11.46
CA ILE A 199 -7.05 -8.21 -11.67
C ILE A 199 -6.27 -8.75 -12.86
N ASP A 200 -5.92 -7.89 -13.83
CA ASP A 200 -5.15 -8.23 -15.03
C ASP A 200 -3.65 -8.25 -14.74
N ASP A 201 -2.87 -8.80 -15.67
CA ASP A 201 -1.41 -8.74 -15.61
C ASP A 201 -0.90 -7.30 -15.70
N VAL A 202 0.22 -7.07 -15.03
CA VAL A 202 0.91 -5.78 -14.97
C VAL A 202 2.31 -5.96 -15.54
N ALA A 203 2.62 -5.20 -16.57
CA ALA A 203 3.97 -5.03 -17.08
C ALA A 203 4.69 -3.97 -16.24
N ILE A 204 5.85 -4.33 -15.70
CA ILE A 204 6.73 -3.41 -14.96
C ILE A 204 7.96 -3.17 -15.79
N THR A 205 8.09 -1.95 -16.30
CA THR A 205 9.31 -1.47 -16.95
C THR A 205 10.09 -0.60 -15.96
N TYR A 206 11.40 -0.72 -15.88
CA TYR A 206 12.16 -0.01 -14.86
C TYR A 206 13.57 0.38 -15.29
N THR A 207 14.04 1.47 -14.72
CA THR A 207 15.41 1.96 -14.77
C THR A 207 15.95 2.09 -13.34
N LYS A 208 17.15 2.63 -13.18
CA LYS A 208 17.76 2.83 -11.84
C LYS A 208 16.91 3.73 -10.91
N ASN A 209 16.20 4.71 -11.47
CA ASN A 209 15.51 5.76 -10.71
C ASN A 209 14.02 5.91 -11.04
N ARG A 210 13.48 5.10 -11.93
CA ARG A 210 12.08 5.15 -12.38
C ARG A 210 11.50 3.76 -12.56
N ALA A 211 10.18 3.65 -12.39
CA ALA A 211 9.42 2.48 -12.79
C ALA A 211 8.08 2.88 -13.40
N VAL A 212 7.60 2.04 -14.32
CA VAL A 212 6.31 2.16 -14.98
C VAL A 212 5.54 0.88 -14.73
N PHE A 213 4.35 1.01 -14.16
CA PHE A 213 3.41 -0.09 -13.94
C PHE A 213 2.27 0.06 -14.94
N LYS A 214 2.17 -0.84 -15.91
CA LYS A 214 1.21 -0.75 -17.01
C LYS A 214 0.24 -1.93 -16.99
N SER A 215 -1.05 -1.63 -16.94
CA SER A 215 -2.15 -2.59 -17.11
C SER A 215 -3.02 -2.18 -18.29
N LYS A 216 -4.10 -2.93 -18.55
CA LYS A 216 -5.04 -2.58 -19.64
C LYS A 216 -5.73 -1.23 -19.45
N GLU A 217 -6.06 -0.87 -18.20
CA GLU A 217 -6.87 0.32 -17.89
C GLU A 217 -6.03 1.54 -17.53
N TYR A 218 -4.81 1.35 -16.99
CA TYR A 218 -4.02 2.46 -16.46
C TYR A 218 -2.52 2.22 -16.62
N THR A 219 -1.78 3.32 -16.54
CA THR A 219 -0.33 3.34 -16.44
C THR A 219 0.07 4.24 -15.27
N ILE A 220 0.96 3.77 -14.39
CA ILE A 220 1.54 4.56 -13.31
C ILE A 220 3.02 4.70 -13.55
N TYR A 221 3.49 5.93 -13.66
CA TYR A 221 4.89 6.32 -13.73
C TYR A 221 5.31 6.80 -12.34
N THR A 222 6.43 6.32 -11.86
CA THR A 222 6.93 6.73 -10.53
C THR A 222 8.44 6.90 -10.51
N ARG A 223 8.89 7.81 -9.66
CA ARG A 223 10.29 7.84 -9.23
C ARG A 223 10.49 6.77 -8.17
N LEU A 224 11.68 6.15 -8.19
CA LEU A 224 12.09 5.18 -7.20
C LEU A 224 12.88 5.86 -6.09
N ILE A 225 12.85 5.30 -4.89
CA ILE A 225 13.73 5.71 -3.80
C ILE A 225 15.12 5.16 -4.07
N GLU A 226 16.11 6.03 -4.07
CA GLU A 226 17.50 5.67 -4.34
C GLU A 226 18.17 5.04 -3.11
N GLY A 227 19.17 4.20 -3.36
CA GLY A 227 20.03 3.60 -2.35
C GLY A 227 19.98 2.09 -2.32
N LYS A 228 20.89 1.50 -1.52
CA LYS A 228 20.92 0.06 -1.28
C LYS A 228 19.91 -0.28 -0.17
N TYR A 229 19.05 -1.26 -0.43
CA TYR A 229 18.13 -1.74 0.60
C TYR A 229 18.87 -2.53 1.69
N PHE A 230 18.26 -2.70 2.84
CA PHE A 230 18.83 -3.38 4.00
C PHE A 230 18.96 -4.89 3.77
N ASP A 231 19.96 -5.51 4.37
CA ASP A 231 20.08 -6.97 4.41
C ASP A 231 19.09 -7.53 5.44
N TYR A 232 17.84 -7.70 4.99
CA TYR A 232 16.74 -8.16 5.82
C TYR A 232 16.79 -9.66 6.12
N ASN A 233 17.49 -10.47 5.30
CA ASN A 233 17.54 -11.92 5.45
C ASN A 233 18.19 -12.34 6.77
N ARG A 234 19.15 -11.57 7.27
CA ARG A 234 19.85 -11.83 8.54
C ARG A 234 18.95 -11.79 9.77
N PHE A 235 17.77 -11.18 9.67
CA PHE A 235 16.82 -11.09 10.77
C PHE A 235 15.93 -12.33 10.89
N PHE A 236 15.77 -13.11 9.82
CA PHE A 236 14.95 -14.33 9.80
C PHE A 236 15.78 -15.54 10.27
N MET A 237 16.11 -15.55 11.55
CA MET A 237 16.76 -16.72 12.17
C MET A 237 15.71 -17.69 12.69
N ALA A 238 15.99 -18.99 12.57
CA ALA A 238 15.12 -20.02 13.11
C ALA A 238 14.96 -19.86 14.64
N GLY A 239 13.72 -19.76 15.10
CA GLY A 239 13.41 -19.75 16.53
C GLY A 239 13.64 -21.12 17.16
N LYS A 240 13.89 -21.13 18.47
CA LYS A 240 14.02 -22.36 19.26
C LYS A 240 12.67 -22.93 19.70
N MET A 241 11.66 -22.07 19.76
CA MET A 241 10.29 -22.37 20.19
C MET A 241 9.33 -22.02 19.08
N LYS A 242 8.55 -22.97 18.61
CA LYS A 242 7.56 -22.78 17.55
C LYS A 242 6.20 -23.27 18.02
N THR A 243 5.17 -22.47 17.79
CA THR A 243 3.79 -22.85 18.02
C THR A 243 2.92 -22.32 16.89
N TYR A 244 1.68 -22.80 16.81
CA TYR A 244 0.69 -22.31 15.86
C TYR A 244 -0.52 -21.80 16.61
N VAL A 245 -1.16 -20.79 16.05
CA VAL A 245 -2.36 -20.17 16.62
C VAL A 245 -3.34 -19.82 15.51
N SER A 246 -4.62 -19.88 15.83
CA SER A 246 -5.69 -19.38 14.96
C SER A 246 -5.52 -17.86 14.80
N ARG A 247 -5.18 -17.42 13.57
CA ARG A 247 -5.02 -16.00 13.27
C ARG A 247 -6.30 -15.20 13.54
N PRO A 248 -7.51 -15.65 13.12
CA PRO A 248 -8.75 -14.92 13.39
C PRO A 248 -9.00 -14.73 14.88
N GLU A 249 -8.75 -15.75 15.71
CA GLU A 249 -8.91 -15.66 17.15
C GLU A 249 -7.91 -14.66 17.76
N LEU A 250 -6.64 -14.74 17.38
CA LEU A 250 -5.61 -13.84 17.87
C LEU A 250 -5.86 -12.38 17.42
N VAL A 251 -6.31 -12.15 16.17
CA VAL A 251 -6.71 -10.81 15.70
C VAL A 251 -7.90 -10.27 16.49
N ALA A 252 -8.89 -11.12 16.77
CA ALA A 252 -10.06 -10.71 17.55
C ALA A 252 -9.67 -10.35 18.98
N ALA A 253 -8.85 -11.17 19.66
CA ALA A 253 -8.34 -10.92 21.00
C ALA A 253 -7.53 -9.61 21.05
N MET A 254 -6.57 -9.44 20.15
CA MET A 254 -5.76 -8.21 20.05
C MET A 254 -6.59 -6.96 19.73
N THR A 255 -7.67 -7.11 18.96
CA THR A 255 -8.59 -6.00 18.66
C THR A 255 -9.33 -5.57 19.91
N ARG A 256 -9.86 -6.51 20.70
CA ARG A 256 -10.51 -6.24 21.98
C ARG A 256 -9.54 -5.61 22.99
N ALA A 257 -8.36 -6.22 23.14
CA ALA A 257 -7.29 -5.74 24.01
C ALA A 257 -6.93 -4.27 23.71
N LYS A 258 -6.77 -3.91 22.44
CA LYS A 258 -6.46 -2.54 22.06
C LYS A 258 -7.57 -1.53 22.34
N MET A 259 -8.85 -1.95 22.37
CA MET A 259 -9.98 -1.08 22.72
C MET A 259 -10.03 -0.74 24.21
N CYS A 260 -9.38 -1.54 25.06
CA CYS A 260 -9.42 -1.38 26.50
C CYS A 260 -8.40 -0.37 27.05
N THR A 261 -7.46 0.10 26.20
CA THR A 261 -6.43 1.06 26.63
C THR A 261 -6.35 2.23 25.66
N GLU A 262 -6.27 3.46 26.19
CA GLU A 262 -6.06 4.68 25.40
C GLU A 262 -4.58 4.95 25.15
N GLU A 263 -3.69 4.45 26.00
CA GLU A 263 -2.27 4.66 25.96
C GLU A 263 -1.56 3.64 25.03
N LYS A 264 -0.36 4.00 24.55
CA LYS A 264 0.56 3.07 23.87
C LYS A 264 1.18 2.10 24.88
N LYS A 265 0.38 1.14 25.37
CA LYS A 265 0.87 0.11 26.27
C LYS A 265 1.29 -1.14 25.50
N PRO A 266 2.32 -1.86 25.98
CA PRO A 266 2.70 -3.13 25.39
C PRO A 266 1.61 -4.18 25.60
N ALA A 267 1.37 -4.98 24.58
CA ALA A 267 0.68 -6.25 24.72
C ALA A 267 1.68 -7.28 25.26
N VAL A 268 1.45 -7.78 26.45
CA VAL A 268 2.27 -8.82 27.06
C VAL A 268 1.68 -10.18 26.70
N PHE A 269 2.47 -11.01 26.06
CA PHE A 269 2.16 -12.37 25.70
C PHE A 269 2.83 -13.29 26.73
N GLU A 270 2.03 -13.95 27.56
CA GLU A 270 2.47 -14.97 28.49
C GLU A 270 2.03 -16.34 27.96
N MET A 271 2.98 -17.10 27.48
CA MET A 271 2.73 -18.42 26.90
C MET A 271 3.20 -19.49 27.88
N ASN A 272 2.33 -20.40 28.19
CA ASN A 272 2.59 -21.52 29.09
C ASN A 272 1.85 -22.75 28.56
N GLU A 273 2.56 -23.84 28.35
CA GLU A 273 2.01 -25.04 27.72
C GLU A 273 1.29 -24.72 26.39
N ASP A 274 0.00 -24.98 26.30
CA ASP A 274 -0.85 -24.77 25.11
C ASP A 274 -1.71 -23.50 25.20
N GLN A 275 -1.40 -22.57 26.12
CA GLN A 275 -2.14 -21.33 26.33
C GLN A 275 -1.29 -20.09 26.10
N LEU A 276 -1.85 -19.12 25.40
CA LEU A 276 -1.36 -17.77 25.28
C LEU A 276 -2.29 -16.83 26.04
N ASN A 277 -1.84 -16.27 27.15
CA ASN A 277 -2.52 -15.18 27.85
C ASN A 277 -2.01 -13.84 27.30
N ILE A 278 -2.91 -13.03 26.75
CA ILE A 278 -2.65 -11.68 26.25
C ILE A 278 -3.08 -10.71 27.33
N ARG A 279 -2.14 -9.92 27.86
CA ARG A 279 -2.43 -8.89 28.86
C ARG A 279 -2.06 -7.51 28.32
N ILE A 280 -2.97 -6.54 28.46
CA ILE A 280 -2.70 -5.11 28.27
C ILE A 280 -3.26 -4.39 29.50
N ALA A 281 -2.39 -3.67 30.22
CA ALA A 281 -2.80 -2.95 31.41
C ALA A 281 -2.34 -1.49 31.37
N ASP A 282 -3.16 -0.60 31.90
CA ASP A 282 -2.85 0.78 32.24
C ASP A 282 -3.35 1.08 33.66
N ARG A 283 -3.35 2.36 34.07
CA ARG A 283 -3.76 2.77 35.43
C ARG A 283 -5.24 2.51 35.71
N LEU A 284 -6.09 2.41 34.71
CA LEU A 284 -7.54 2.34 34.81
C LEU A 284 -8.08 0.98 34.38
N THR A 285 -7.32 0.22 33.59
CA THR A 285 -7.79 -1.00 32.94
C THR A 285 -6.72 -2.07 32.99
N ASP A 286 -7.11 -3.29 33.32
CA ASP A 286 -6.31 -4.51 33.20
C ASP A 286 -7.12 -5.52 32.37
N TYR A 287 -6.73 -5.69 31.12
CA TYR A 287 -7.37 -6.61 30.20
C TYR A 287 -6.54 -7.87 30.08
N GLN A 288 -7.22 -9.02 30.15
CA GLN A 288 -6.60 -10.33 29.96
C GLN A 288 -7.54 -11.21 29.13
N GLU A 289 -6.94 -11.93 28.16
CA GLU A 289 -7.67 -12.91 27.34
C GLU A 289 -6.77 -14.08 27.01
N GLU A 290 -7.32 -15.30 27.08
CA GLU A 290 -6.63 -16.53 26.74
C GLU A 290 -6.96 -16.96 25.31
N VAL A 291 -5.93 -17.34 24.56
CA VAL A 291 -6.02 -17.91 23.21
C VAL A 291 -5.29 -19.25 23.23
N LYS A 292 -5.91 -20.27 22.64
CA LYS A 292 -5.32 -21.62 22.59
C LYS A 292 -4.20 -21.68 21.55
N LEU A 293 -3.07 -22.28 21.94
CA LEU A 293 -2.00 -22.66 21.02
C LEU A 293 -2.22 -24.10 20.53
N ARG A 294 -1.89 -24.37 19.27
CA ARG A 294 -2.02 -25.71 18.70
C ARG A 294 -0.95 -26.65 19.25
N ASP A 295 0.28 -26.17 19.34
CA ASP A 295 1.42 -26.93 19.84
C ASP A 295 1.96 -26.28 21.12
N PRO A 296 2.19 -27.05 22.19
CA PRO A 296 2.73 -26.50 23.44
C PRO A 296 4.16 -26.02 23.26
N LEU A 297 4.51 -24.92 23.94
CA LEU A 297 5.88 -24.47 23.98
C LEU A 297 6.72 -25.33 24.92
N PRO A 298 8.02 -25.56 24.59
CA PRO A 298 8.90 -26.38 25.42
C PRO A 298 9.23 -25.76 26.78
N GLU A 299 9.09 -24.45 26.90
CA GLU A 299 9.32 -23.70 28.13
C GLU A 299 8.41 -22.45 28.17
N PRO A 300 8.02 -21.95 29.36
CA PRO A 300 7.25 -20.74 29.47
C PRO A 300 7.96 -19.51 28.87
N LEU A 301 7.20 -18.67 28.20
CA LEU A 301 7.74 -17.44 27.61
C LEU A 301 6.84 -16.24 27.95
N LYS A 302 7.45 -15.15 28.43
CA LYS A 302 6.82 -13.85 28.61
C LYS A 302 7.54 -12.82 27.74
N ILE A 303 6.79 -12.19 26.81
CA ILE A 303 7.34 -11.25 25.83
C ILE A 303 6.35 -10.11 25.59
N GLY A 304 6.84 -8.88 25.46
CA GLY A 304 6.01 -7.69 25.19
C GLY A 304 6.14 -7.23 23.75
N PHE A 305 5.05 -6.77 23.17
CA PHE A 305 5.02 -6.19 21.82
C PHE A 305 4.27 -4.85 21.80
N ASP A 306 4.60 -3.98 20.85
CA ASP A 306 3.73 -2.86 20.49
C ASP A 306 2.38 -3.41 20.00
N SER A 307 1.30 -3.10 20.75
CA SER A 307 -0.03 -3.66 20.50
C SER A 307 -0.60 -3.30 19.13
N LYS A 308 -0.29 -2.09 18.64
CA LYS A 308 -0.70 -1.65 17.31
C LYS A 308 0.06 -2.43 16.22
N LEU A 309 1.37 -2.52 16.38
CA LEU A 309 2.24 -3.13 15.38
C LEU A 309 1.96 -4.62 15.22
N VAL A 310 1.80 -5.34 16.35
CA VAL A 310 1.44 -6.77 16.31
C VAL A 310 0.07 -6.97 15.66
N LEU A 311 -0.92 -6.13 15.97
CA LEU A 311 -2.24 -6.23 15.37
C LEU A 311 -2.22 -5.95 13.86
N GLU A 312 -1.45 -4.95 13.40
CA GLU A 312 -1.27 -4.66 11.97
C GLU A 312 -0.55 -5.82 11.27
N THR A 313 0.46 -6.39 11.90
CA THR A 313 1.13 -7.61 11.40
C THR A 313 0.16 -8.76 11.23
N LEU A 314 -0.61 -9.11 12.25
CA LEU A 314 -1.58 -10.20 12.21
C LEU A 314 -2.69 -9.99 11.16
N LYS A 315 -3.13 -8.75 10.97
CA LYS A 315 -4.14 -8.39 9.95
C LYS A 315 -3.61 -8.49 8.52
N ALA A 316 -2.30 -8.35 8.32
CA ALA A 316 -1.68 -8.47 7.01
C ALA A 316 -1.65 -9.93 6.50
N PHE A 317 -1.69 -10.91 7.38
CA PHE A 317 -1.84 -12.31 6.99
C PHE A 317 -3.29 -12.61 6.60
N THR A 318 -3.50 -13.53 5.66
CA THR A 318 -4.83 -13.96 5.18
C THR A 318 -5.14 -15.43 5.47
N CYS A 319 -4.14 -16.22 5.90
CA CYS A 319 -4.29 -17.63 6.25
C CYS A 319 -5.09 -17.82 7.55
N GLU A 320 -5.63 -19.02 7.75
CA GLU A 320 -6.37 -19.41 8.95
C GLU A 320 -5.46 -19.54 10.17
N ASN A 321 -4.30 -20.18 9.98
CA ASN A 321 -3.32 -20.37 11.04
C ASN A 321 -2.02 -19.69 10.70
N ILE A 322 -1.34 -19.20 11.73
CA ILE A 322 0.02 -18.67 11.65
C ILE A 322 0.94 -19.45 12.58
N ALA A 323 2.18 -19.62 12.15
CA ALA A 323 3.26 -20.09 13.00
C ALA A 323 3.92 -18.89 13.68
N MET A 324 4.15 -19.00 14.97
CA MET A 324 4.92 -18.04 15.76
C MET A 324 6.20 -18.71 16.27
N ASN A 325 7.35 -18.13 15.91
CA ASN A 325 8.66 -18.65 16.29
C ASN A 325 9.34 -17.65 17.23
N PHE A 326 9.85 -18.16 18.35
CA PHE A 326 10.50 -17.36 19.38
C PHE A 326 11.90 -17.90 19.69
N SER A 327 12.82 -17.00 20.04
CA SER A 327 14.17 -17.32 20.49
C SER A 327 14.46 -16.82 21.91
N GLY A 328 13.44 -16.27 22.58
CA GLY A 328 13.52 -15.76 23.96
C GLY A 328 12.82 -14.40 24.13
N PRO A 329 12.70 -13.91 25.37
CA PRO A 329 11.85 -12.76 25.72
C PRO A 329 12.35 -11.40 25.19
N LYS A 330 13.61 -11.31 24.76
CA LYS A 330 14.22 -10.07 24.21
C LYS A 330 14.61 -10.22 22.74
N MET A 331 14.27 -11.35 22.15
CA MET A 331 14.57 -11.63 20.73
C MET A 331 13.33 -11.39 19.87
N PRO A 332 13.51 -11.02 18.60
CA PRO A 332 12.39 -10.84 17.69
C PRO A 332 11.52 -12.10 17.57
N ALA A 333 10.20 -11.91 17.48
CA ALA A 333 9.29 -12.97 17.09
C ALA A 333 9.19 -13.02 15.57
N VAL A 334 9.23 -14.23 15.00
CA VAL A 334 8.99 -14.47 13.58
C VAL A 334 7.59 -15.05 13.43
N VAL A 335 6.76 -14.41 12.63
CA VAL A 335 5.40 -14.86 12.27
C VAL A 335 5.45 -15.34 10.82
N GLU A 336 4.92 -16.53 10.56
CA GLU A 336 4.93 -17.16 9.23
C GLU A 336 3.52 -17.63 8.87
N ALA A 337 3.12 -17.44 7.62
CA ALA A 337 1.92 -18.09 7.10
C ALA A 337 2.17 -19.61 6.98
N GLU A 338 1.13 -20.40 7.21
CA GLU A 338 1.23 -21.86 7.10
C GLU A 338 1.19 -22.32 5.62
N ASP A 339 0.57 -21.51 4.75
CA ASP A 339 0.22 -21.87 3.38
C ASP A 339 0.88 -21.00 2.29
N SER A 340 1.79 -20.08 2.68
CA SER A 340 2.45 -19.18 1.73
C SER A 340 3.84 -18.76 2.18
N ASP A 341 4.57 -18.06 1.31
CA ASP A 341 5.89 -17.49 1.58
C ASP A 341 5.85 -16.24 2.50
N MET A 342 4.65 -15.80 2.90
CA MET A 342 4.51 -14.61 3.73
C MET A 342 5.07 -14.83 5.11
N LYS A 343 5.94 -13.92 5.53
CA LYS A 343 6.52 -13.91 6.88
C LYS A 343 6.79 -12.49 7.37
N ALA A 344 6.77 -12.33 8.66
CA ALA A 344 7.10 -11.07 9.32
C ALA A 344 7.94 -11.28 10.56
N ILE A 345 8.70 -10.27 10.92
CA ILE A 345 9.43 -10.16 12.18
C ILE A 345 8.84 -9.01 12.95
N VAL A 346 8.60 -9.20 14.24
CA VAL A 346 8.18 -8.13 15.15
C VAL A 346 9.18 -8.07 16.31
N LEU A 347 9.77 -6.90 16.52
CA LEU A 347 10.68 -6.68 17.63
C LEU A 347 9.89 -6.56 18.93
N PRO A 348 10.40 -7.17 20.03
CA PRO A 348 9.78 -7.01 21.34
C PRO A 348 10.04 -5.62 21.92
N VAL A 349 9.15 -5.20 22.81
CA VAL A 349 9.31 -4.00 23.62
C VAL A 349 9.55 -4.37 25.08
N MET A 350 10.23 -3.49 25.82
CA MET A 350 10.49 -3.72 27.25
C MET A 350 9.18 -3.73 28.06
N ILE A 351 8.98 -4.78 28.83
CA ILE A 351 7.93 -4.86 29.83
C ILE A 351 8.47 -4.16 31.09
N ARG A 352 7.78 -3.11 31.54
CA ARG A 352 8.07 -2.53 32.86
C ARG A 352 7.28 -3.33 33.89
N GLU A 353 7.97 -3.96 34.83
CA GLU A 353 7.35 -4.49 36.05
C GLU A 353 6.96 -3.27 36.90
N GLU A 354 5.66 -3.09 37.15
CA GLU A 354 5.16 -2.10 38.09
C GLU A 354 5.26 -2.59 39.53
#